data_3744d5078e2d7ab48e4eca2b7194e68d
#
_entry.id   3744d5078e2d7ab48e4eca2b7194e68d
#
_cell.length_a   1.000
_cell.length_b   1.000
_cell.length_c   1.000
_cell.angle_alpha   90.00
_cell.angle_beta   90.00
_cell.angle_gamma   90.00
#
_symmetry.space_group_name_H-M   'P 1'
#
loop_
_entity.id
_entity.type
_entity.pdbx_description
1 polymer ?
#
loop_
_entity_poly.entity_id
_entity_poly.type
_entity_poly.pdbx_seq_one_letter_code
_entity_poly.pdbx_strand_id
1 'polypeptide(L)'
;MRLLKISAVTFCLLAGLVIRSGAQEKSDAATVRALELKWTESYKQRRVDVLSSLLAEDFVITIEDGSTYSKTGYISHSAEDSVHVEVAEMSDIKVRMHGNTAVLTGAYHERGTSKGKGYEYHDRFTDIWMKTGGKWQVVASHYSVPVK
;
A
#
# COMPACT_ATOMS: atom_id res chain seq x y z
N MET A 1 51.26 -27.70 7.79
CA MET A 1 50.44 -27.00 8.79
C MET A 1 49.94 -25.66 8.24
N ARG A 2 49.08 -25.68 7.23
CA ARG A 2 48.52 -24.44 6.57
C ARG A 2 47.12 -24.67 5.99
N LEU A 3 46.16 -25.17 6.77
CA LEU A 3 44.80 -25.44 6.27
C LEU A 3 43.65 -25.04 7.25
N LEU A 4 43.90 -24.11 8.21
CA LEU A 4 42.87 -23.81 9.21
C LEU A 4 42.52 -22.31 9.37
N LYS A 5 42.69 -21.50 8.33
CA LYS A 5 42.32 -20.03 8.44
C LYS A 5 41.26 -19.55 7.46
N ILE A 6 40.71 -20.39 6.60
CA ILE A 6 39.75 -19.98 5.57
C ILE A 6 38.30 -20.07 6.06
N SER A 7 37.99 -20.86 7.10
CA SER A 7 36.61 -21.16 7.51
C SER A 7 35.93 -20.03 8.29
N ALA A 8 36.66 -19.20 9.04
CA ALA A 8 36.07 -18.18 9.91
C ALA A 8 35.61 -16.91 9.16
N VAL A 9 36.30 -16.53 8.09
CA VAL A 9 35.97 -15.32 7.32
C VAL A 9 34.70 -15.54 6.47
N THR A 10 34.50 -16.73 5.94
CA THR A 10 33.33 -17.10 5.11
C THR A 10 32.05 -17.13 5.95
N PHE A 11 32.10 -17.56 7.21
CA PHE A 11 30.94 -17.63 8.10
C PHE A 11 30.47 -16.22 8.55
N CYS A 12 31.40 -15.29 8.78
CA CYS A 12 31.06 -13.91 9.13
C CYS A 12 30.41 -13.14 7.96
N LEU A 13 30.79 -13.41 6.71
CA LEU A 13 30.21 -12.80 5.53
C LEU A 13 28.76 -13.25 5.29
N LEU A 14 28.44 -14.54 5.48
CA LEU A 14 27.10 -15.07 5.35
C LEU A 14 26.14 -14.56 6.44
N ALA A 15 26.61 -14.47 7.69
CA ALA A 15 25.83 -13.92 8.79
C ALA A 15 25.52 -12.42 8.58
N GLY A 16 26.45 -11.65 8.04
CA GLY A 16 26.26 -10.24 7.72
C GLY A 16 25.22 -9.99 6.62
N LEU A 17 25.09 -10.89 5.63
CA LEU A 17 24.09 -10.82 4.57
C LEU A 17 22.67 -11.04 5.10
N VAL A 18 22.50 -12.04 5.98
CA VAL A 18 21.18 -12.37 6.56
C VAL A 18 20.66 -11.24 7.45
N ILE A 19 21.52 -10.61 8.25
CA ILE A 19 21.15 -9.50 9.13
C ILE A 19 20.77 -8.26 8.31
N ARG A 20 21.48 -7.97 7.22
CA ARG A 20 21.13 -6.86 6.30
C ARG A 20 19.79 -7.07 5.60
N SER A 21 19.48 -8.30 5.20
CA SER A 21 18.21 -8.66 4.57
C SER A 21 17.02 -8.40 5.51
N GLY A 22 17.09 -8.87 6.76
CA GLY A 22 16.01 -8.66 7.74
C GLY A 22 15.82 -7.19 8.16
N ALA A 23 16.88 -6.41 8.25
CA ALA A 23 16.81 -4.99 8.54
C ALA A 23 16.18 -4.20 7.37
N GLN A 24 16.54 -4.55 6.13
CA GLN A 24 15.96 -3.96 4.92
C GLN A 24 14.47 -4.27 4.79
N GLU A 25 14.07 -5.50 5.03
CA GLU A 25 12.67 -5.92 4.99
C GLU A 25 11.80 -5.15 6.01
N LYS A 26 12.28 -4.99 7.24
CA LYS A 26 11.60 -4.18 8.26
C LYS A 26 11.49 -2.71 7.84
N SER A 27 12.54 -2.15 7.25
CA SER A 27 12.54 -0.77 6.73
C SER A 27 11.57 -0.61 5.57
N ASP A 28 11.53 -1.58 4.64
CA ASP A 28 10.61 -1.57 3.51
C ASP A 28 9.15 -1.71 3.97
N ALA A 29 8.87 -2.58 4.94
CA ALA A 29 7.54 -2.72 5.52
C ALA A 29 7.04 -1.42 6.17
N ALA A 30 7.92 -0.73 6.93
CA ALA A 30 7.58 0.56 7.51
C ALA A 30 7.34 1.63 6.43
N THR A 31 8.15 1.63 5.37
CA THR A 31 8.00 2.53 4.23
C THR A 31 6.66 2.32 3.52
N VAL A 32 6.32 1.07 3.19
CA VAL A 32 5.05 0.76 2.51
C VAL A 32 3.85 1.13 3.38
N ARG A 33 3.91 0.84 4.69
CA ARG A 33 2.85 1.28 5.62
C ARG A 33 2.67 2.80 5.63
N ALA A 34 3.76 3.56 5.61
CA ALA A 34 3.71 5.03 5.57
C ALA A 34 3.13 5.55 4.24
N LEU A 35 3.47 4.90 3.12
CA LEU A 35 2.92 5.23 1.80
C LEU A 35 1.42 4.92 1.71
N GLU A 36 0.96 3.83 2.33
CA GLU A 36 -0.46 3.47 2.43
C GLU A 36 -1.27 4.56 3.15
N LEU A 37 -0.80 4.99 4.32
CA LEU A 37 -1.42 6.08 5.07
C LEU A 37 -1.39 7.40 4.29
N LYS A 38 -0.30 7.66 3.56
CA LYS A 38 -0.19 8.82 2.68
C LYS A 38 -1.19 8.77 1.52
N TRP A 39 -1.46 7.58 0.97
CA TRP A 39 -2.47 7.40 -0.06
C TRP A 39 -3.85 7.79 0.46
N THR A 40 -4.28 7.21 1.61
CA THR A 40 -5.56 7.54 2.27
C THR A 40 -5.72 9.03 2.53
N GLU A 41 -4.71 9.67 3.10
CA GLU A 41 -4.75 11.11 3.38
C GLU A 41 -4.80 11.94 2.09
N SER A 42 -4.06 11.53 1.06
CA SER A 42 -4.07 12.23 -0.23
C SER A 42 -5.41 12.09 -0.96
N TYR A 43 -6.07 10.96 -0.83
CA TYR A 43 -7.43 10.75 -1.32
C TYR A 43 -8.42 11.69 -0.62
N LYS A 44 -8.42 11.70 0.71
CA LYS A 44 -9.26 12.58 1.53
C LYS A 44 -9.07 14.07 1.19
N GLN A 45 -7.82 14.48 0.97
CA GLN A 45 -7.46 15.86 0.64
C GLN A 45 -7.53 16.18 -0.86
N ARG A 46 -7.92 15.21 -1.71
CA ARG A 46 -8.00 15.36 -3.18
C ARG A 46 -6.65 15.78 -3.81
N ARG A 47 -5.55 15.28 -3.23
CA ARG A 47 -4.20 15.54 -3.71
C ARG A 47 -3.87 14.61 -4.88
N VAL A 48 -4.47 14.88 -6.05
CA VAL A 48 -4.34 14.03 -7.25
C VAL A 48 -2.90 13.90 -7.77
N ASP A 49 -2.07 14.93 -7.55
CA ASP A 49 -0.64 14.92 -7.83
C ASP A 49 0.09 13.83 -7.03
N VAL A 50 -0.20 13.75 -5.73
CA VAL A 50 0.37 12.75 -4.83
C VAL A 50 -0.18 11.36 -5.16
N LEU A 51 -1.51 11.23 -5.33
CA LEU A 51 -2.15 9.97 -5.73
C LEU A 51 -1.49 9.41 -6.99
N SER A 52 -1.39 10.21 -8.05
CA SER A 52 -0.76 9.80 -9.31
C SER A 52 0.67 9.28 -9.13
N SER A 53 1.43 9.86 -8.18
CA SER A 53 2.80 9.44 -7.89
C SER A 53 2.89 8.09 -7.17
N LEU A 54 1.88 7.73 -6.40
CA LEU A 54 1.82 6.48 -5.62
C LEU A 54 1.34 5.29 -6.44
N LEU A 55 0.54 5.53 -7.49
CA LEU A 55 -0.03 4.49 -8.34
C LEU A 55 0.94 4.09 -9.46
N ALA A 56 1.09 2.79 -9.71
CA ALA A 56 1.79 2.26 -10.88
C ALA A 56 0.99 2.57 -12.17
N GLU A 57 1.64 2.52 -13.34
CA GLU A 57 0.95 2.81 -14.60
C GLU A 57 -0.13 1.78 -14.95
N ASP A 58 0.08 0.53 -14.56
CA ASP A 58 -0.83 -0.60 -14.73
C ASP A 58 -1.74 -0.84 -13.50
N PHE A 59 -1.85 0.15 -12.62
CA PHE A 59 -2.68 0.08 -11.41
C PHE A 59 -4.14 -0.26 -11.74
N VAL A 60 -4.71 -1.14 -10.92
CA VAL A 60 -6.12 -1.49 -10.92
C VAL A 60 -6.68 -1.48 -9.51
N ILE A 61 -7.89 -0.95 -9.34
CA ILE A 61 -8.64 -1.01 -8.08
C ILE A 61 -10.05 -1.50 -8.32
N THR A 62 -10.54 -2.36 -7.42
CA THR A 62 -11.97 -2.69 -7.30
C THR A 62 -12.47 -2.12 -5.99
N ILE A 63 -13.48 -1.28 -6.05
CA ILE A 63 -14.10 -0.67 -4.88
C ILE A 63 -15.31 -1.47 -4.37
N GLU A 64 -15.93 -1.03 -3.28
CA GLU A 64 -16.94 -1.75 -2.49
C GLU A 64 -18.22 -2.12 -3.26
N ASP A 65 -18.57 -1.37 -4.31
CA ASP A 65 -19.73 -1.66 -5.18
C ASP A 65 -19.41 -2.62 -6.34
N GLY A 66 -18.14 -3.08 -6.44
CA GLY A 66 -17.64 -3.93 -7.52
C GLY A 66 -17.14 -3.17 -8.76
N SER A 67 -17.22 -1.85 -8.77
CA SER A 67 -16.66 -1.02 -9.84
C SER A 67 -15.15 -1.12 -9.88
N THR A 68 -14.59 -1.19 -11.10
CA THR A 68 -13.15 -1.33 -11.31
C THR A 68 -12.60 -0.13 -12.07
N TYR A 69 -11.49 0.41 -11.60
CA TYR A 69 -10.84 1.58 -12.19
C TYR A 69 -9.36 1.30 -12.50
N SER A 70 -8.91 1.81 -13.65
CA SER A 70 -7.48 2.01 -13.92
C SER A 70 -6.93 3.21 -13.14
N LYS A 71 -5.62 3.43 -13.20
CA LYS A 71 -4.97 4.62 -12.62
C LYS A 71 -5.68 5.92 -13.03
N THR A 72 -5.87 6.13 -14.33
CA THR A 72 -6.54 7.35 -14.85
C THR A 72 -7.97 7.46 -14.36
N GLY A 73 -8.73 6.35 -14.39
CA GLY A 73 -10.11 6.31 -13.91
C GLY A 73 -10.22 6.63 -12.42
N TYR A 74 -9.34 6.06 -11.59
CA TYR A 74 -9.31 6.32 -10.15
C TYR A 74 -8.93 7.78 -9.82
N ILE A 75 -7.94 8.34 -10.52
CA ILE A 75 -7.56 9.76 -10.36
C ILE A 75 -8.73 10.68 -10.72
N SER A 76 -9.43 10.40 -11.84
CA SER A 76 -10.61 11.17 -12.24
C SER A 76 -11.73 11.07 -11.21
N HIS A 77 -12.02 9.87 -10.70
CA HIS A 77 -13.00 9.63 -9.66
C HIS A 77 -12.65 10.38 -8.35
N SER A 78 -11.38 10.33 -7.93
CA SER A 78 -10.89 11.02 -6.73
C SER A 78 -10.93 12.55 -6.85
N ALA A 79 -11.00 13.08 -8.06
CA ALA A 79 -11.08 14.52 -8.34
C ALA A 79 -12.51 15.05 -8.44
N GLU A 80 -13.55 14.21 -8.37
CA GLU A 80 -14.94 14.63 -8.52
C GLU A 80 -15.38 15.61 -7.42
N ASP A 81 -15.86 16.78 -7.82
CA ASP A 81 -16.34 17.83 -6.88
C ASP A 81 -17.60 17.43 -6.10
N SER A 82 -18.34 16.47 -6.62
CA SER A 82 -19.57 15.97 -5.99
C SER A 82 -19.34 15.09 -4.76
N VAL A 83 -18.08 14.62 -4.55
CA VAL A 83 -17.70 13.75 -3.42
C VAL A 83 -16.94 14.57 -2.40
N HIS A 84 -17.37 14.54 -1.15
CA HIS A 84 -16.67 15.16 -0.02
C HIS A 84 -16.43 14.13 1.07
N VAL A 85 -15.17 13.76 1.29
CA VAL A 85 -14.75 12.79 2.30
C VAL A 85 -14.48 13.50 3.63
N GLU A 86 -15.26 13.20 4.66
CA GLU A 86 -15.11 13.75 6.02
C GLU A 86 -14.16 12.89 6.86
N VAL A 87 -14.33 11.58 6.78
CA VAL A 87 -13.54 10.57 7.48
C VAL A 87 -12.95 9.62 6.45
N ALA A 88 -11.67 9.33 6.57
CA ALA A 88 -10.98 8.26 5.85
C ALA A 88 -9.93 7.70 6.79
N GLU A 89 -10.15 6.53 7.36
CA GLU A 89 -9.32 5.97 8.42
C GLU A 89 -9.01 4.50 8.14
N MET A 90 -7.75 4.13 8.33
CA MET A 90 -7.31 2.74 8.26
C MET A 90 -6.98 2.19 9.64
N SER A 91 -7.37 0.96 9.88
CA SER A 91 -7.08 0.23 11.11
C SER A 91 -6.68 -1.22 10.82
N ASP A 92 -6.13 -1.91 11.82
CA ASP A 92 -5.73 -3.33 11.74
C ASP A 92 -4.79 -3.63 10.54
N ILE A 93 -3.94 -2.65 10.17
CA ILE A 93 -3.04 -2.78 9.01
C ILE A 93 -1.95 -3.83 9.30
N LYS A 94 -1.88 -4.83 8.44
CA LYS A 94 -0.84 -5.87 8.42
C LYS A 94 -0.07 -5.80 7.12
N VAL A 95 1.25 -5.73 7.21
CA VAL A 95 2.15 -5.71 6.05
C VAL A 95 2.90 -7.04 5.99
N ARG A 96 2.84 -7.72 4.85
CA ARG A 96 3.59 -8.94 4.56
C ARG A 96 4.53 -8.68 3.40
N MET A 97 5.83 -8.87 3.64
CA MET A 97 6.85 -8.63 2.63
C MET A 97 7.20 -9.93 1.88
N HIS A 98 7.35 -9.81 0.57
CA HIS A 98 7.79 -10.88 -0.32
C HIS A 98 8.82 -10.31 -1.31
N GLY A 99 10.04 -10.08 -0.84
CA GLY A 99 11.08 -9.40 -1.62
C GLY A 99 10.66 -7.96 -1.99
N ASN A 100 10.54 -7.70 -3.28
CA ASN A 100 10.11 -6.39 -3.81
C ASN A 100 8.58 -6.24 -3.89
N THR A 101 7.81 -7.13 -3.28
CA THR A 101 6.35 -7.06 -3.20
C THR A 101 5.92 -7.01 -1.74
N ALA A 102 4.95 -6.14 -1.44
CA ALA A 102 4.28 -6.09 -0.15
C ALA A 102 2.78 -6.31 -0.34
N VAL A 103 2.20 -7.16 0.50
CA VAL A 103 0.75 -7.35 0.59
C VAL A 103 0.28 -6.73 1.89
N LEU A 104 -0.58 -5.72 1.78
CA LEU A 104 -1.22 -5.06 2.91
C LEU A 104 -2.66 -5.54 3.03
N THR A 105 -3.09 -5.75 4.26
CA THR A 105 -4.50 -5.99 4.57
C THR A 105 -4.90 -5.17 5.78
N GLY A 106 -6.14 -4.73 5.83
CA GLY A 106 -6.64 -3.96 6.96
C GLY A 106 -8.15 -3.76 6.92
N ALA A 107 -8.61 -2.86 7.76
CA ALA A 107 -9.97 -2.32 7.74
C ALA A 107 -9.91 -0.85 7.33
N TYR A 108 -10.89 -0.41 6.58
CA TYR A 108 -11.05 0.96 6.12
C TYR A 108 -12.43 1.47 6.54
N HIS A 109 -12.48 2.68 7.05
CA HIS A 109 -13.69 3.39 7.39
C HIS A 109 -13.71 4.71 6.62
N GLU A 110 -14.74 4.90 5.82
CA GLU A 110 -14.98 6.14 5.12
C GLU A 110 -16.40 6.66 5.38
N ARG A 111 -16.51 7.96 5.61
CA ARG A 111 -17.77 8.68 5.70
C ARG A 111 -17.66 10.01 4.98
N GLY A 112 -18.73 10.37 4.32
CA GLY A 112 -18.78 11.64 3.59
C GLY A 112 -20.12 11.90 2.95
N THR A 113 -20.10 12.75 1.92
CA THR A 113 -21.25 13.03 1.07
C THR A 113 -20.91 12.87 -0.39
N SER A 114 -21.85 12.32 -1.16
CA SER A 114 -21.77 12.22 -2.61
C SER A 114 -23.06 12.72 -3.23
N LYS A 115 -22.97 13.71 -4.12
CA LYS A 115 -24.13 14.36 -4.75
C LYS A 115 -25.18 14.84 -3.71
N GLY A 116 -24.69 15.35 -2.58
CA GLY A 116 -25.53 15.83 -1.47
C GLY A 116 -26.15 14.76 -0.59
N LYS A 117 -25.84 13.48 -0.80
CA LYS A 117 -26.30 12.36 0.05
C LYS A 117 -25.16 11.84 0.90
N GLY A 118 -25.41 11.66 2.20
CA GLY A 118 -24.45 11.03 3.11
C GLY A 118 -24.24 9.56 2.79
N TYR A 119 -23.00 9.10 2.97
CA TYR A 119 -22.61 7.69 2.90
C TYR A 119 -21.66 7.32 4.02
N GLU A 120 -21.59 6.04 4.35
CA GLU A 120 -20.63 5.48 5.30
C GLU A 120 -20.30 4.03 4.92
N TYR A 121 -19.00 3.72 4.81
CA TYR A 121 -18.47 2.40 4.46
C TYR A 121 -17.57 1.88 5.57
N HIS A 122 -17.67 0.58 5.83
CA HIS A 122 -16.77 -0.17 6.69
C HIS A 122 -16.27 -1.39 5.92
N ASP A 123 -15.08 -1.25 5.34
CA ASP A 123 -14.55 -2.21 4.38
C ASP A 123 -13.38 -3.01 4.94
N ARG A 124 -13.09 -4.14 4.29
CA ARG A 124 -11.80 -4.79 4.35
C ARG A 124 -11.07 -4.53 3.04
N PHE A 125 -9.76 -4.28 3.14
CA PHE A 125 -8.95 -4.05 1.96
C PHE A 125 -7.77 -5.01 1.84
N THR A 126 -7.33 -5.21 0.61
CA THR A 126 -6.08 -5.90 0.27
C THR A 126 -5.39 -5.11 -0.83
N ASP A 127 -4.20 -4.59 -0.52
CA ASP A 127 -3.39 -3.78 -1.41
C ASP A 127 -2.06 -4.44 -1.70
N ILE A 128 -1.63 -4.37 -2.95
CA ILE A 128 -0.37 -4.93 -3.41
C ILE A 128 0.53 -3.78 -3.86
N TRP A 129 1.66 -3.64 -3.18
CA TRP A 129 2.72 -2.69 -3.49
C TRP A 129 3.90 -3.42 -4.11
N MET A 130 4.50 -2.83 -5.14
CA MET A 130 5.71 -3.35 -5.76
C MET A 130 6.80 -2.29 -5.80
N LYS A 131 8.05 -2.73 -5.59
CA LYS A 131 9.25 -1.89 -5.66
C LYS A 131 9.92 -2.08 -7.00
N THR A 132 9.88 -1.05 -7.85
CA THR A 132 10.52 -1.04 -9.17
C THR A 132 11.46 0.16 -9.25
N GLY A 133 12.72 -0.07 -9.62
CA GLY A 133 13.72 1.00 -9.69
C GLY A 133 13.96 1.72 -8.35
N GLY A 134 13.78 1.01 -7.22
CA GLY A 134 13.91 1.57 -5.87
C GLY A 134 12.67 2.32 -5.36
N LYS A 135 11.63 2.49 -6.16
CA LYS A 135 10.39 3.19 -5.81
C LYS A 135 9.26 2.20 -5.54
N TRP A 136 8.56 2.36 -4.40
CA TRP A 136 7.35 1.63 -4.09
C TRP A 136 6.13 2.30 -4.73
N GLN A 137 5.32 1.51 -5.44
CA GLN A 137 4.03 1.93 -6.01
C GLN A 137 2.99 0.84 -5.80
N VAL A 138 1.74 1.23 -5.58
CA VAL A 138 0.63 0.28 -5.53
C VAL A 138 0.25 -0.14 -6.95
N VAL A 139 0.10 -1.45 -7.15
CA VAL A 139 -0.24 -2.05 -8.46
C VAL A 139 -1.67 -2.59 -8.48
N ALA A 140 -2.19 -3.02 -7.34
CA ALA A 140 -3.56 -3.51 -7.23
C ALA A 140 -4.16 -3.19 -5.87
N SER A 141 -5.46 -2.93 -5.85
CA SER A 141 -6.24 -2.70 -4.64
C SER A 141 -7.62 -3.34 -4.76
N HIS A 142 -8.11 -3.86 -3.64
CA HIS A 142 -9.45 -4.43 -3.56
C HIS A 142 -10.08 -4.09 -2.22
N TYR A 143 -11.27 -3.50 -2.28
CA TYR A 143 -12.13 -3.25 -1.12
C TYR A 143 -13.34 -4.17 -1.15
N SER A 144 -13.79 -4.59 0.00
CA SER A 144 -14.97 -5.44 0.15
C SER A 144 -15.76 -5.09 1.40
N VAL A 145 -17.08 -4.93 1.26
CA VAL A 145 -17.99 -4.76 2.39
C VAL A 145 -18.21 -6.10 3.05
N PRO A 146 -17.97 -6.25 4.37
CA PRO A 146 -18.30 -7.46 5.10
C PRO A 146 -19.80 -7.74 5.02
N VAL A 147 -20.16 -8.94 4.58
CA VAL A 147 -21.57 -9.41 4.64
C VAL A 147 -21.93 -9.63 6.11
N LYS A 148 -23.04 -9.02 6.56
CA LYS A 148 -23.57 -9.20 7.90
C LYS A 148 -24.34 -10.50 8.03
#